data_34042b1661d2d654261c8b6a4b123826
#
_entry.id   34042b1661d2d654261c8b6a4b123826
#
_cell.length_a   1.000
_cell.length_b   1.000
_cell.length_c   1.000
_cell.angle_alpha   90.00
_cell.angle_beta   90.00
_cell.angle_gamma   90.00
#
_symmetry.space_group_name_H-M   'P 1'
#
loop_
_entity.id
_entity.type
_entity.pdbx_description
1 polymer ?
#
loop_
_entity_poly.entity_id
_entity_poly.type
_entity_poly.pdbx_seq_one_letter_code
_entity_poly.pdbx_strand_id
1 'polypeptide(L)'
;MQARGQLIRYEIPEQFRSAASSGQIPNLSLIPDLFIEGSDGKGNKNYVPWVRFASESLSPSARIGWYVTFLFSSDASSVWLVIAHASSSEGGKAISRETRQKLKEWGLSKLPNPKSIDVNLNPSIDLNSDGPGLGDIFESTSLFGFQLKKGEVPTDSEIYQRIGVLLPHLKTLYDAELSDPSMPSAEPTEIKAAVEAIDEIAGKTPKARKYSGQGMRGTYAENKAVERRGVDLAIEYFKSLNKWETIKDTGDTESYDLLLINKNMKMYVEVKGTQSSGEKVFLSKNEVNVQKKFYPKNALVVVSGIKLVKGESPTASGGTIKVISPWKLMNNHLTAMAYEYEVPDK
;
A
#
# COMPACT_ATOMS: atom_id res chain seq x y z
N MET A 1 -5.06 -26.14 3.33
CA MET A 1 -5.57 -24.81 2.93
C MET A 1 -7.05 -24.97 2.61
N GLN A 2 -7.93 -24.04 3.02
CA GLN A 2 -9.38 -24.19 2.70
C GLN A 2 -9.56 -23.84 1.21
N ALA A 3 -10.48 -24.54 0.51
CA ALA A 3 -10.71 -24.40 -0.93
C ALA A 3 -10.92 -22.95 -1.39
N ARG A 4 -11.71 -22.15 -0.64
CA ARG A 4 -11.92 -20.72 -0.95
C ARG A 4 -10.61 -19.91 -0.97
N GLY A 5 -9.75 -20.12 0.03
CA GLY A 5 -8.48 -19.42 0.09
C GLY A 5 -7.53 -19.80 -1.04
N GLN A 6 -7.56 -21.05 -1.50
CA GLN A 6 -6.80 -21.52 -2.65
C GLN A 6 -7.28 -20.83 -3.94
N LEU A 7 -8.60 -20.79 -4.17
CA LEU A 7 -9.20 -20.12 -5.33
C LEU A 7 -8.83 -18.63 -5.38
N ILE A 8 -9.12 -17.90 -4.30
CA ILE A 8 -9.02 -16.43 -4.28
C ILE A 8 -7.56 -15.96 -4.33
N ARG A 9 -6.64 -16.65 -3.64
CA ARG A 9 -5.26 -16.17 -3.53
C ARG A 9 -4.37 -16.62 -4.66
N TYR A 10 -4.70 -17.74 -5.30
CA TYR A 10 -3.78 -18.36 -6.27
C TYR A 10 -4.45 -18.64 -7.61
N GLU A 11 -5.53 -19.41 -7.66
CA GLU A 11 -6.08 -19.92 -8.91
C GLU A 11 -6.69 -18.81 -9.79
N ILE A 12 -7.56 -17.98 -9.22
CA ILE A 12 -8.19 -16.87 -9.94
C ILE A 12 -7.15 -15.83 -10.40
N PRO A 13 -6.22 -15.35 -9.54
CA PRO A 13 -5.15 -14.46 -9.99
C PRO A 13 -4.27 -15.08 -11.09
N GLU A 14 -3.98 -16.37 -11.02
CA GLU A 14 -3.17 -17.06 -12.04
C GLU A 14 -3.89 -17.14 -13.38
N GLN A 15 -5.18 -17.44 -13.38
CA GLN A 15 -6.01 -17.42 -14.59
C GLN A 15 -6.00 -16.03 -15.26
N PHE A 16 -6.15 -14.96 -14.47
CA PHE A 16 -6.08 -13.60 -15.01
C PHE A 16 -4.68 -13.21 -15.48
N ARG A 17 -3.61 -13.64 -14.81
CA ARG A 17 -2.23 -13.43 -15.29
C ARG A 17 -1.97 -14.15 -16.61
N SER A 18 -2.48 -15.38 -16.76
CA SER A 18 -2.41 -16.12 -18.01
C SER A 18 -3.16 -15.43 -19.15
N ALA A 19 -4.38 -14.94 -18.87
CA ALA A 19 -5.16 -14.18 -19.84
C ALA A 19 -4.49 -12.84 -20.21
N ALA A 20 -3.87 -12.19 -19.25
CA ALA A 20 -3.09 -10.96 -19.47
C ALA A 20 -1.89 -11.24 -20.39
N SER A 21 -1.11 -12.26 -20.09
CA SER A 21 0.08 -12.64 -20.87
C SER A 21 -0.25 -13.07 -22.31
N SER A 22 -1.45 -13.62 -22.52
CA SER A 22 -1.95 -14.01 -23.86
C SER A 22 -2.72 -12.90 -24.58
N GLY A 23 -2.74 -11.68 -24.03
CA GLY A 23 -3.38 -10.51 -24.67
C GLY A 23 -4.90 -10.56 -24.73
N GLN A 24 -5.55 -11.39 -23.90
CA GLN A 24 -7.01 -11.56 -23.91
C GLN A 24 -7.74 -10.43 -23.16
N ILE A 25 -7.04 -9.71 -22.26
CA ILE A 25 -7.62 -8.58 -21.50
C ILE A 25 -7.24 -7.30 -22.23
N PRO A 26 -8.22 -6.53 -22.76
CA PRO A 26 -7.94 -5.28 -23.43
C PRO A 26 -7.35 -4.21 -22.51
N ASN A 27 -6.63 -3.25 -23.07
CA ASN A 27 -6.14 -2.03 -22.39
C ASN A 27 -5.14 -2.25 -21.24
N LEU A 28 -4.62 -3.47 -21.04
CA LEU A 28 -3.59 -3.75 -20.02
C LEU A 28 -2.33 -2.89 -20.19
N SER A 29 -1.93 -2.63 -21.44
CA SER A 29 -0.74 -1.83 -21.77
C SER A 29 -0.81 -0.38 -21.27
N LEU A 30 -1.99 0.11 -20.88
CA LEU A 30 -2.16 1.43 -20.28
C LEU A 30 -1.53 1.54 -18.88
N ILE A 31 -1.31 0.40 -18.22
CA ILE A 31 -0.70 0.32 -16.89
C ILE A 31 0.46 -0.69 -16.99
N PRO A 32 1.67 -0.24 -17.36
CA PRO A 32 2.80 -1.13 -17.69
C PRO A 32 3.27 -2.02 -16.54
N ASP A 33 3.12 -1.54 -15.30
CA ASP A 33 3.46 -2.23 -14.05
C ASP A 33 2.24 -2.87 -13.37
N LEU A 34 1.21 -3.21 -14.15
CA LEU A 34 0.01 -3.83 -13.60
C LEU A 34 0.32 -5.21 -13.04
N PHE A 35 -0.11 -5.44 -11.81
CA PHE A 35 -0.06 -6.74 -11.17
C PHE A 35 -1.44 -7.19 -10.66
N ILE A 36 -1.57 -8.50 -10.40
CA ILE A 36 -2.83 -9.13 -10.01
C ILE A 36 -2.59 -9.94 -8.74
N GLU A 37 -3.37 -9.65 -7.70
CA GLU A 37 -3.32 -10.42 -6.46
C GLU A 37 -4.72 -10.64 -5.87
N GLY A 38 -4.84 -11.65 -5.01
CA GLY A 38 -6.09 -11.95 -4.32
C GLY A 38 -5.90 -12.15 -2.83
N SER A 39 -6.95 -11.84 -2.04
CA SER A 39 -6.94 -12.05 -0.60
C SER A 39 -8.29 -12.58 -0.09
N ASP A 40 -8.17 -13.59 0.77
CA ASP A 40 -9.27 -14.19 1.54
C ASP A 40 -9.16 -13.85 3.05
N GLY A 41 -8.35 -12.83 3.38
CA GLY A 41 -8.02 -12.41 4.74
C GLY A 41 -6.72 -13.03 5.27
N LYS A 42 -6.03 -12.32 6.17
CA LYS A 42 -4.84 -12.78 6.90
C LYS A 42 -5.26 -13.16 8.33
N GLY A 43 -5.16 -14.45 8.67
CA GLY A 43 -5.54 -14.97 10.00
C GLY A 43 -7.03 -15.25 10.11
N ASN A 44 -7.88 -14.24 10.16
CA ASN A 44 -9.33 -14.39 10.09
C ASN A 44 -9.82 -14.34 8.64
N LYS A 45 -10.86 -15.15 8.33
CA LYS A 45 -11.50 -15.10 7.01
C LYS A 45 -12.12 -13.73 6.78
N ASN A 46 -11.85 -13.14 5.62
CA ASN A 46 -12.54 -11.94 5.18
C ASN A 46 -13.99 -12.29 4.77
N TYR A 47 -14.96 -11.49 5.22
CA TYR A 47 -16.36 -11.63 4.77
C TYR A 47 -16.50 -11.23 3.30
N VAL A 48 -15.68 -10.30 2.82
CA VAL A 48 -15.62 -9.86 1.42
C VAL A 48 -14.22 -10.18 0.87
N PRO A 49 -14.00 -11.40 0.33
CA PRO A 49 -12.78 -11.71 -0.40
C PRO A 49 -12.67 -10.87 -1.65
N TRP A 50 -11.43 -10.69 -2.16
CA TRP A 50 -11.22 -9.85 -3.32
C TRP A 50 -10.04 -10.32 -4.19
N VAL A 51 -10.10 -9.94 -5.47
CA VAL A 51 -8.98 -10.05 -6.42
C VAL A 51 -8.83 -8.71 -7.12
N ARG A 52 -7.66 -8.09 -7.06
CA ARG A 52 -7.42 -6.74 -7.61
C ARG A 52 -6.38 -6.72 -8.71
N PHE A 53 -6.55 -5.75 -9.59
CA PHE A 53 -5.65 -5.32 -10.66
C PHE A 53 -5.18 -3.92 -10.31
N ALA A 54 -3.89 -3.72 -10.13
CA ALA A 54 -3.32 -2.48 -9.66
C ALA A 54 -1.95 -2.21 -10.25
N SER A 55 -1.54 -0.94 -10.27
CA SER A 55 -0.16 -0.55 -10.57
C SER A 55 0.73 -0.87 -9.37
N GLU A 56 1.87 -1.49 -9.59
CA GLU A 56 2.85 -1.78 -8.53
C GLU A 56 3.41 -0.48 -7.92
N SER A 57 3.58 0.56 -8.72
CA SER A 57 4.12 1.85 -8.28
C SER A 57 3.09 2.76 -7.61
N LEU A 58 1.80 2.73 -8.02
CA LEU A 58 0.77 3.67 -7.56
C LEU A 58 -0.22 3.07 -6.57
N SER A 59 -0.36 1.75 -6.55
CA SER A 59 -1.22 1.01 -5.64
C SER A 59 -0.55 -0.31 -5.20
N PRO A 60 0.61 -0.26 -4.55
CA PRO A 60 1.44 -1.43 -4.23
C PRO A 60 0.80 -2.39 -3.22
N SER A 61 -0.17 -1.90 -2.46
CA SER A 61 -0.94 -2.72 -1.52
C SER A 61 -2.42 -2.39 -1.59
N ALA A 62 -3.29 -3.28 -1.12
CA ALA A 62 -4.73 -3.03 -1.03
C ALA A 62 -5.09 -1.88 -0.07
N ARG A 63 -4.10 -1.23 0.56
CA ARG A 63 -4.24 -0.10 1.48
C ARG A 63 -3.84 1.23 0.85
N ILE A 64 -3.41 1.24 -0.42
CA ILE A 64 -2.88 2.42 -1.10
C ILE A 64 -3.52 2.55 -2.48
N GLY A 65 -3.95 3.77 -2.81
CA GLY A 65 -4.33 4.19 -4.16
C GLY A 65 -5.58 3.53 -4.72
N TRP A 66 -5.73 3.63 -6.02
CA TRP A 66 -6.88 3.13 -6.80
C TRP A 66 -6.58 1.76 -7.40
N TYR A 67 -7.62 0.96 -7.62
CA TYR A 67 -7.51 -0.34 -8.31
C TYR A 67 -8.84 -0.78 -8.93
N VAL A 68 -8.77 -1.64 -9.92
CA VAL A 68 -9.92 -2.43 -10.36
C VAL A 68 -9.93 -3.72 -9.54
N THR A 69 -11.08 -4.10 -8.99
CA THR A 69 -11.16 -5.27 -8.11
C THR A 69 -12.46 -6.04 -8.25
N PHE A 70 -12.36 -7.34 -8.12
CA PHE A 70 -13.51 -8.21 -7.83
C PHE A 70 -13.73 -8.23 -6.31
N LEU A 71 -14.94 -7.89 -5.89
CA LEU A 71 -15.43 -7.98 -4.52
C LEU A 71 -16.51 -9.06 -4.46
N PHE A 72 -16.28 -10.09 -3.68
CA PHE A 72 -17.24 -11.20 -3.51
C PHE A 72 -18.18 -10.84 -2.38
N SER A 73 -19.51 -10.81 -2.65
CA SER A 73 -20.51 -10.51 -1.63
C SER A 73 -20.46 -11.51 -0.46
N SER A 74 -20.81 -11.04 0.73
CA SER A 74 -20.70 -11.83 1.97
C SER A 74 -21.55 -13.08 1.97
N ASP A 75 -22.70 -13.04 1.28
CA ASP A 75 -23.67 -14.13 1.11
C ASP A 75 -23.38 -15.01 -0.12
N ALA A 76 -22.32 -14.71 -0.87
CA ALA A 76 -21.97 -15.37 -2.13
C ALA A 76 -23.06 -15.34 -3.22
N SER A 77 -23.96 -14.35 -3.18
CA SER A 77 -25.01 -14.16 -4.20
C SER A 77 -24.50 -13.46 -5.46
N SER A 78 -23.44 -12.67 -5.33
CA SER A 78 -22.87 -11.88 -6.44
C SER A 78 -21.38 -11.63 -6.27
N VAL A 79 -20.76 -11.24 -7.37
CA VAL A 79 -19.41 -10.69 -7.43
C VAL A 79 -19.51 -9.34 -8.13
N TRP A 80 -18.84 -8.33 -7.60
CA TRP A 80 -18.78 -7.00 -8.16
C TRP A 80 -17.38 -6.73 -8.73
N LEU A 81 -17.31 -6.40 -10.01
CA LEU A 81 -16.09 -5.89 -10.65
C LEU A 81 -16.15 -4.36 -10.67
N VAL A 82 -15.35 -3.72 -9.83
CA VAL A 82 -15.46 -2.28 -9.52
C VAL A 82 -14.13 -1.55 -9.69
N ILE A 83 -14.19 -0.22 -9.86
CA ILE A 83 -13.08 0.68 -9.56
C ILE A 83 -13.27 1.16 -8.11
N ALA A 84 -12.25 1.02 -7.28
CA ALA A 84 -12.29 1.41 -5.88
C ALA A 84 -10.98 2.04 -5.42
N HIS A 85 -11.06 2.87 -4.38
CA HIS A 85 -9.90 3.33 -3.62
C HIS A 85 -9.66 2.42 -2.42
N ALA A 86 -8.43 2.38 -1.94
CA ALA A 86 -8.08 1.74 -0.69
C ALA A 86 -9.00 2.22 0.46
N SER A 87 -9.48 1.27 1.26
CA SER A 87 -10.45 1.51 2.34
C SER A 87 -9.82 1.65 3.73
N SER A 88 -8.53 1.37 3.83
CA SER A 88 -7.73 1.49 5.05
C SER A 88 -6.41 2.17 4.75
N SER A 89 -5.84 2.85 5.76
CA SER A 89 -4.49 3.43 5.69
C SER A 89 -3.41 2.35 5.73
N GLU A 90 -2.17 2.69 5.40
CA GLU A 90 -1.01 1.78 5.52
C GLU A 90 -0.89 1.15 6.91
N GLY A 91 -1.21 1.89 7.98
CA GLY A 91 -1.27 1.39 9.35
C GLY A 91 -2.40 0.40 9.65
N GLY A 92 -3.23 0.07 8.66
CA GLY A 92 -4.31 -0.92 8.78
C GLY A 92 -5.60 -0.39 9.41
N LYS A 93 -5.70 0.91 9.72
CA LYS A 93 -6.93 1.53 10.20
C LYS A 93 -7.86 1.86 9.03
N ALA A 94 -9.15 1.69 9.25
CA ALA A 94 -10.16 2.13 8.28
C ALA A 94 -10.07 3.65 8.08
N ILE A 95 -10.07 4.09 6.83
CA ILE A 95 -10.18 5.52 6.49
C ILE A 95 -11.53 6.04 6.99
N SER A 96 -11.58 7.26 7.56
CA SER A 96 -12.82 7.82 8.09
C SER A 96 -13.93 7.85 7.02
N ARG A 97 -15.18 7.75 7.45
CA ARG A 97 -16.33 7.79 6.53
C ARG A 97 -16.33 9.09 5.70
N GLU A 98 -16.01 10.21 6.32
CA GLU A 98 -15.95 11.51 5.66
C GLU A 98 -14.86 11.53 4.58
N THR A 99 -13.66 11.02 4.88
CA THR A 99 -12.55 10.95 3.93
C THR A 99 -12.88 10.01 2.77
N ARG A 100 -13.50 8.85 3.05
CA ARG A 100 -13.95 7.92 1.99
C ARG A 100 -14.96 8.59 1.05
N GLN A 101 -15.90 9.35 1.60
CA GLN A 101 -16.88 10.10 0.82
C GLN A 101 -16.21 11.14 -0.08
N LYS A 102 -15.28 11.92 0.46
CA LYS A 102 -14.50 12.92 -0.32
C LYS A 102 -13.66 12.26 -1.42
N LEU A 103 -13.02 11.13 -1.14
CA LEU A 103 -12.25 10.36 -2.13
C LEU A 103 -13.16 9.83 -3.24
N LYS A 104 -14.34 9.31 -2.89
CA LYS A 104 -15.34 8.85 -3.86
C LYS A 104 -15.83 9.99 -4.75
N GLU A 105 -16.18 11.13 -4.18
CA GLU A 105 -16.62 12.33 -4.91
C GLU A 105 -15.50 12.85 -5.83
N TRP A 106 -14.28 12.93 -5.32
CA TRP A 106 -13.12 13.30 -6.13
C TRP A 106 -12.91 12.34 -7.30
N GLY A 107 -12.89 11.02 -7.06
CA GLY A 107 -12.73 10.03 -8.11
C GLY A 107 -13.82 10.11 -9.17
N LEU A 108 -15.08 10.24 -8.76
CA LEU A 108 -16.20 10.42 -9.69
C LEU A 108 -16.10 11.71 -10.50
N SER A 109 -15.54 12.80 -9.93
CA SER A 109 -15.35 14.06 -10.67
C SER A 109 -14.31 13.97 -11.79
N LYS A 110 -13.43 12.97 -11.77
CA LYS A 110 -12.40 12.74 -12.80
C LYS A 110 -12.85 11.82 -13.92
N LEU A 111 -14.00 11.16 -13.75
CA LEU A 111 -14.47 10.14 -14.67
C LEU A 111 -15.79 10.56 -15.33
N PRO A 112 -16.07 10.09 -16.55
CA PRO A 112 -17.37 10.28 -17.18
C PRO A 112 -18.47 9.56 -16.41
N ASN A 113 -19.73 9.91 -16.70
CA ASN A 113 -20.87 9.21 -16.12
C ASN A 113 -20.78 7.70 -16.42
N PRO A 114 -20.89 6.80 -15.44
CA PRO A 114 -20.78 5.36 -15.67
C PRO A 114 -21.67 4.83 -16.77
N LYS A 115 -22.90 5.32 -16.87
CA LYS A 115 -23.85 4.90 -17.92
C LYS A 115 -23.47 5.34 -19.34
N SER A 116 -22.61 6.35 -19.47
CA SER A 116 -22.04 6.74 -20.77
C SER A 116 -20.82 5.88 -21.16
N ILE A 117 -20.21 5.21 -20.20
CA ILE A 117 -19.12 4.25 -20.44
C ILE A 117 -19.71 2.92 -20.89
N ASP A 118 -20.59 2.35 -20.08
CA ASP A 118 -21.33 1.11 -20.37
C ASP A 118 -22.67 1.13 -19.63
N VAL A 119 -23.74 0.74 -20.32
CA VAL A 119 -25.11 0.72 -19.78
C VAL A 119 -25.28 -0.23 -18.60
N ASN A 120 -24.41 -1.24 -18.49
CA ASN A 120 -24.42 -2.22 -17.42
C ASN A 120 -23.63 -1.79 -16.18
N LEU A 121 -22.87 -0.67 -16.24
CA LEU A 121 -22.18 -0.15 -15.07
C LEU A 121 -23.17 0.41 -14.05
N ASN A 122 -22.99 0.01 -12.80
CA ASN A 122 -23.84 0.43 -11.71
C ASN A 122 -23.05 1.36 -10.76
N PRO A 123 -23.56 2.56 -10.44
CA PRO A 123 -22.93 3.48 -9.49
C PRO A 123 -23.15 3.09 -8.01
N SER A 124 -24.08 2.19 -7.75
CA SER A 124 -24.39 1.68 -6.40
C SER A 124 -23.92 0.24 -6.27
N ILE A 125 -22.99 0.01 -5.38
CA ILE A 125 -22.44 -1.32 -5.07
C ILE A 125 -23.10 -1.81 -3.79
N ASP A 126 -23.60 -3.04 -3.81
CA ASP A 126 -24.19 -3.72 -2.66
C ASP A 126 -23.54 -5.09 -2.51
N LEU A 127 -22.83 -5.26 -1.42
CA LEU A 127 -22.11 -6.50 -1.08
C LEU A 127 -22.89 -7.41 -0.14
N ASN A 128 -24.16 -7.08 0.12
CA ASN A 128 -25.05 -7.83 1.03
C ASN A 128 -24.38 -8.10 2.39
N SER A 129 -23.72 -7.08 2.95
CA SER A 129 -23.07 -7.19 4.24
C SER A 129 -24.04 -6.77 5.35
N ASP A 130 -24.40 -7.71 6.23
CA ASP A 130 -25.27 -7.44 7.38
C ASP A 130 -24.53 -6.56 8.42
N GLY A 131 -24.91 -5.27 8.49
CA GLY A 131 -24.43 -4.32 9.49
C GLY A 131 -23.10 -3.61 9.19
N PRO A 132 -22.68 -2.68 10.06
CA PRO A 132 -21.45 -1.91 9.86
C PRO A 132 -20.21 -2.82 9.91
N GLY A 133 -19.50 -2.93 8.78
CA GLY A 133 -18.35 -3.80 8.64
C GLY A 133 -17.53 -3.52 7.40
N LEU A 134 -16.67 -4.48 7.02
CA LEU A 134 -15.80 -4.35 5.83
C LEU A 134 -16.60 -4.18 4.53
N GLY A 135 -17.84 -4.71 4.44
CA GLY A 135 -18.72 -4.51 3.30
C GLY A 135 -19.02 -3.04 3.07
N ASP A 136 -19.59 -2.35 4.07
CA ASP A 136 -19.88 -0.90 4.00
C ASP A 136 -18.64 -0.07 3.65
N ILE A 137 -17.47 -0.50 4.14
CA ILE A 137 -16.21 0.19 3.89
C ILE A 137 -15.85 0.06 2.41
N PHE A 138 -15.92 -1.14 1.82
CA PHE A 138 -15.67 -1.37 0.40
C PHE A 138 -16.70 -0.68 -0.50
N GLU A 139 -17.98 -0.75 -0.15
CA GLU A 139 -19.05 -0.05 -0.88
C GLU A 139 -18.83 1.47 -0.92
N SER A 140 -18.42 2.05 0.23
CA SER A 140 -18.18 3.49 0.34
C SER A 140 -16.95 3.99 -0.41
N THR A 141 -15.99 3.11 -0.77
CA THR A 141 -14.80 3.46 -1.54
C THR A 141 -14.89 3.04 -3.01
N SER A 142 -15.91 2.28 -3.39
CA SER A 142 -16.17 1.88 -4.77
C SER A 142 -16.89 3.00 -5.54
N LEU A 143 -16.42 3.29 -6.75
CA LEU A 143 -16.99 4.34 -7.61
C LEU A 143 -18.20 3.81 -8.39
N PHE A 144 -17.98 2.78 -9.17
CA PHE A 144 -18.98 2.07 -9.97
C PHE A 144 -18.42 0.72 -10.41
N GLY A 145 -19.31 -0.16 -10.91
CA GLY A 145 -18.85 -1.47 -11.38
C GLY A 145 -19.95 -2.30 -12.05
N PHE A 146 -19.54 -3.47 -12.51
CA PHE A 146 -20.41 -4.52 -13.05
C PHE A 146 -20.80 -5.50 -11.95
N GLN A 147 -22.08 -5.80 -11.84
CA GLN A 147 -22.57 -6.89 -11.00
C GLN A 147 -22.57 -8.21 -11.80
N LEU A 148 -22.02 -9.25 -11.23
CA LEU A 148 -22.03 -10.63 -11.73
C LEU A 148 -22.84 -11.46 -10.75
N LYS A 149 -24.08 -11.81 -11.11
CA LYS A 149 -24.97 -12.57 -10.23
C LYS A 149 -24.67 -14.05 -10.29
N LYS A 150 -24.86 -14.73 -9.17
CA LYS A 150 -24.78 -16.19 -9.11
C LYS A 150 -25.79 -16.82 -10.06
N GLY A 151 -25.33 -17.75 -10.90
CA GLY A 151 -26.17 -18.39 -11.94
C GLY A 151 -26.25 -17.62 -13.25
N GLU A 152 -25.78 -16.36 -13.30
CA GLU A 152 -25.71 -15.52 -14.51
C GLU A 152 -24.27 -15.05 -14.78
N VAL A 153 -23.29 -15.90 -14.47
CA VAL A 153 -21.87 -15.54 -14.61
C VAL A 153 -21.52 -15.47 -16.10
N PRO A 154 -20.98 -14.32 -16.57
CA PRO A 154 -20.57 -14.18 -17.96
C PRO A 154 -19.44 -15.16 -18.34
N THR A 155 -19.21 -15.33 -19.61
CA THR A 155 -18.05 -16.08 -20.13
C THR A 155 -16.75 -15.38 -19.74
N ASP A 156 -15.63 -16.11 -19.73
CA ASP A 156 -14.31 -15.54 -19.45
C ASP A 156 -14.00 -14.36 -20.38
N SER A 157 -14.34 -14.48 -21.67
CA SER A 157 -14.15 -13.40 -22.66
C SER A 157 -14.91 -12.14 -22.27
N GLU A 158 -16.17 -12.26 -21.84
CA GLU A 158 -16.97 -11.10 -21.39
C GLU A 158 -16.41 -10.50 -20.11
N ILE A 159 -15.90 -11.31 -19.18
CA ILE A 159 -15.22 -10.84 -17.97
C ILE A 159 -13.96 -10.05 -18.35
N TYR A 160 -13.15 -10.56 -19.27
CA TYR A 160 -11.94 -9.86 -19.74
C TYR A 160 -12.27 -8.53 -20.43
N GLN A 161 -13.33 -8.48 -21.23
CA GLN A 161 -13.80 -7.24 -21.83
C GLN A 161 -14.23 -6.22 -20.77
N ARG A 162 -14.97 -6.64 -19.74
CA ARG A 162 -15.40 -5.75 -18.65
C ARG A 162 -14.20 -5.22 -17.82
N ILE A 163 -13.17 -6.03 -17.58
CA ILE A 163 -11.91 -5.53 -16.99
C ILE A 163 -11.32 -4.46 -17.91
N GLY A 164 -11.21 -4.77 -19.21
CA GLY A 164 -10.67 -3.85 -20.21
C GLY A 164 -11.42 -2.53 -20.32
N VAL A 165 -12.74 -2.51 -20.06
CA VAL A 165 -13.54 -1.28 -19.98
C VAL A 165 -13.13 -0.41 -18.81
N LEU A 166 -12.75 -0.99 -17.66
CA LEU A 166 -12.41 -0.24 -16.46
C LEU A 166 -10.96 0.28 -16.43
N LEU A 167 -10.03 -0.38 -17.10
CA LEU A 167 -8.61 -0.03 -17.05
C LEU A 167 -8.27 1.39 -17.54
N PRO A 168 -8.86 1.93 -18.63
CA PRO A 168 -8.64 3.33 -19.03
C PRO A 168 -9.06 4.33 -17.95
N HIS A 169 -10.11 4.03 -17.20
CA HIS A 169 -10.62 4.88 -16.14
C HIS A 169 -9.72 4.79 -14.90
N LEU A 170 -9.19 3.61 -14.60
CA LEU A 170 -8.15 3.45 -13.57
C LEU A 170 -6.89 4.27 -13.93
N LYS A 171 -6.45 4.22 -15.20
CA LYS A 171 -5.35 5.06 -15.68
C LYS A 171 -5.63 6.55 -15.51
N THR A 172 -6.84 7.00 -15.85
CA THR A 172 -7.25 8.40 -15.66
C THR A 172 -7.17 8.82 -14.18
N LEU A 173 -7.57 7.96 -13.25
CA LEU A 173 -7.46 8.22 -11.80
C LEU A 173 -5.99 8.32 -11.36
N TYR A 174 -5.13 7.45 -11.85
CA TYR A 174 -3.70 7.51 -11.56
C TYR A 174 -3.06 8.81 -12.07
N ASP A 175 -3.38 9.23 -13.29
CA ASP A 175 -2.87 10.48 -13.86
C ASP A 175 -3.38 11.70 -13.10
N ALA A 176 -4.65 11.66 -12.68
CA ALA A 176 -5.25 12.71 -11.87
C ALA A 176 -4.61 12.76 -10.47
N GLU A 177 -4.37 11.62 -9.83
CA GLU A 177 -3.70 11.55 -8.52
C GLU A 177 -2.30 12.15 -8.56
N LEU A 178 -1.56 11.92 -9.63
CA LEU A 178 -0.22 12.48 -9.82
C LEU A 178 -0.20 13.99 -10.12
N SER A 179 -1.27 14.53 -10.70
CA SER A 179 -1.32 15.90 -11.22
C SER A 179 -2.22 16.85 -10.43
N ASP A 180 -3.21 16.35 -9.70
CA ASP A 180 -4.21 17.16 -9.00
C ASP A 180 -3.96 17.19 -7.48
N PRO A 181 -3.49 18.34 -6.96
CA PRO A 181 -3.24 18.51 -5.53
C PRO A 181 -4.53 18.56 -4.68
N SER A 182 -5.71 18.62 -5.30
CA SER A 182 -6.99 18.65 -4.59
C SER A 182 -7.49 17.26 -4.15
N MET A 183 -6.77 16.19 -4.52
CA MET A 183 -7.13 14.85 -4.06
C MET A 183 -7.15 14.78 -2.52
N PRO A 184 -8.24 14.32 -1.90
CA PRO A 184 -8.30 14.16 -0.46
C PRO A 184 -7.25 13.17 0.04
N SER A 185 -6.54 13.53 1.11
CA SER A 185 -5.59 12.60 1.72
C SER A 185 -6.35 11.50 2.48
N ALA A 186 -5.96 10.26 2.25
CA ALA A 186 -6.42 9.12 3.03
C ALA A 186 -5.83 9.10 4.45
N GLU A 187 -4.83 9.96 4.71
CA GLU A 187 -4.19 10.09 6.01
C GLU A 187 -4.95 11.07 6.90
N PRO A 188 -5.00 10.83 8.23
CA PRO A 188 -5.52 11.79 9.20
C PRO A 188 -4.79 13.14 9.11
N THR A 189 -5.54 14.23 9.34
CA THR A 189 -5.01 15.60 9.30
C THR A 189 -3.81 15.80 10.23
N GLU A 190 -3.77 15.07 11.35
CA GLU A 190 -2.68 15.09 12.33
C GLU A 190 -1.37 14.52 11.76
N ILE A 191 -1.46 13.46 10.94
CA ILE A 191 -0.28 12.89 10.25
C ILE A 191 0.25 13.90 9.25
N LYS A 192 -0.64 14.58 8.51
CA LYS A 192 -0.26 15.64 7.58
C LYS A 192 0.44 16.81 8.28
N ALA A 193 -0.09 17.27 9.41
CA ALA A 193 0.52 18.33 10.23
C ALA A 193 1.87 17.88 10.84
N ALA A 194 1.96 16.63 11.28
CA ALA A 194 3.21 16.06 11.77
C ALA A 194 4.28 16.00 10.68
N VAL A 195 3.92 15.61 9.46
CA VAL A 195 4.82 15.59 8.30
C VAL A 195 5.26 17.01 7.92
N GLU A 196 4.37 17.99 7.96
CA GLU A 196 4.72 19.40 7.72
C GLU A 196 5.71 19.93 8.76
N ALA A 197 5.50 19.62 10.04
CA ALA A 197 6.41 19.95 11.11
C ALA A 197 7.80 19.28 10.96
N ILE A 198 7.82 18.06 10.45
CA ILE A 198 9.02 17.30 10.12
C ILE A 198 9.83 17.98 9.01
N ASP A 199 9.17 18.41 7.97
CA ASP A 199 9.81 19.10 6.85
C ASP A 199 10.41 20.45 7.28
N GLU A 200 9.76 21.14 8.22
CA GLU A 200 10.24 22.40 8.81
C GLU A 200 11.50 22.18 9.64
N ILE A 201 11.53 21.14 10.48
CA ILE A 201 12.70 20.75 11.28
C ILE A 201 13.88 20.32 10.37
N ALA A 202 13.59 19.74 9.21
CA ALA A 202 14.60 19.37 8.22
C ALA A 202 15.20 20.57 7.45
N GLY A 203 14.88 21.81 7.84
CA GLY A 203 15.42 23.04 7.25
C GLY A 203 15.00 23.31 5.80
N LYS A 204 13.84 22.80 5.40
CA LYS A 204 13.34 22.90 4.04
C LYS A 204 12.21 23.92 3.96
N THR A 205 12.50 25.12 3.42
CA THR A 205 11.51 26.17 3.17
C THR A 205 10.36 25.69 2.29
N PRO A 206 9.11 26.07 2.60
CA PRO A 206 7.94 25.73 1.79
C PRO A 206 7.99 26.52 0.46
N LYS A 207 8.51 25.92 -0.61
CA LYS A 207 8.15 26.34 -1.96
C LYS A 207 6.87 25.65 -2.35
N ALA A 208 5.95 26.36 -3.04
CA ALA A 208 4.63 25.88 -3.49
C ALA A 208 4.64 24.39 -3.85
N ARG A 209 3.97 23.57 -3.05
CA ARG A 209 4.04 22.12 -3.10
C ARG A 209 3.01 21.57 -4.07
N LYS A 210 3.47 20.76 -5.04
CA LYS A 210 2.63 19.72 -5.61
C LYS A 210 2.54 18.61 -4.57
N TYR A 211 1.36 18.43 -3.98
CA TYR A 211 1.09 17.35 -3.05
C TYR A 211 0.92 16.04 -3.83
N SER A 212 1.85 15.12 -3.68
CA SER A 212 1.55 13.69 -3.78
C SER A 212 1.28 13.20 -2.36
N GLY A 213 0.23 12.43 -2.17
CA GLY A 213 -0.37 12.10 -0.87
C GLY A 213 0.44 11.17 0.04
N GLN A 214 1.74 11.36 0.13
CA GLN A 214 2.60 10.64 1.07
C GLN A 214 3.56 11.62 1.72
N GLY A 215 3.67 11.53 3.03
CA GLY A 215 4.54 12.35 3.88
C GLY A 215 6.05 12.14 3.68
N MET A 216 6.46 11.48 2.61
CA MET A 216 7.83 11.45 2.12
C MET A 216 7.91 12.17 0.77
N ARG A 217 8.98 12.95 0.57
CA ARG A 217 9.23 13.71 -0.66
C ARG A 217 9.63 12.78 -1.80
N GLY A 218 8.67 12.18 -2.45
CA GLY A 218 8.88 11.32 -3.61
C GLY A 218 7.59 10.57 -3.93
N THR A 219 7.51 10.02 -5.12
CA THR A 219 6.51 8.99 -5.43
C THR A 219 6.78 7.76 -4.56
N TYR A 220 5.80 6.88 -4.43
CA TYR A 220 6.01 5.59 -3.75
C TYR A 220 7.23 4.85 -4.31
N ALA A 221 7.37 4.78 -5.64
CA ALA A 221 8.50 4.15 -6.31
C ALA A 221 9.85 4.81 -5.94
N GLU A 222 9.88 6.15 -5.85
CA GLU A 222 11.08 6.89 -5.40
C GLU A 222 11.44 6.57 -3.95
N ASN A 223 10.46 6.53 -3.07
CA ASN A 223 10.66 6.20 -1.66
C ASN A 223 11.11 4.75 -1.49
N LYS A 224 10.47 3.82 -2.21
CA LYS A 224 10.83 2.40 -2.21
C LYS A 224 12.24 2.16 -2.76
N ALA A 225 12.67 2.92 -3.77
CA ALA A 225 14.04 2.84 -4.28
C ALA A 225 15.07 3.28 -3.21
N VAL A 226 14.78 4.33 -2.45
CA VAL A 226 15.65 4.81 -1.36
C VAL A 226 15.67 3.80 -0.21
N GLU A 227 14.52 3.28 0.20
CA GLU A 227 14.38 2.25 1.22
C GLU A 227 15.14 0.97 0.82
N ARG A 228 14.88 0.47 -0.39
CA ARG A 228 15.56 -0.72 -0.91
C ARG A 228 17.07 -0.55 -0.94
N ARG A 229 17.56 0.61 -1.37
CA ARG A 229 19.00 0.92 -1.35
C ARG A 229 19.56 0.87 0.08
N GLY A 230 18.82 1.35 1.06
CA GLY A 230 19.18 1.26 2.47
C GLY A 230 19.33 -0.20 2.93
N VAL A 231 18.33 -1.03 2.62
CA VAL A 231 18.33 -2.45 2.96
C VAL A 231 19.48 -3.20 2.27
N ASP A 232 19.72 -2.94 0.99
CA ASP A 232 20.80 -3.59 0.23
C ASP A 232 22.18 -3.29 0.85
N LEU A 233 22.46 -2.02 1.17
CA LEU A 233 23.70 -1.64 1.85
C LEU A 233 23.84 -2.26 3.24
N ALA A 234 22.74 -2.38 4.00
CA ALA A 234 22.76 -3.05 5.29
C ALA A 234 23.07 -4.54 5.14
N ILE A 235 22.51 -5.20 4.13
CA ILE A 235 22.82 -6.61 3.81
C ILE A 235 24.29 -6.76 3.41
N GLU A 236 24.79 -5.91 2.52
CA GLU A 236 26.21 -5.90 2.11
C GLU A 236 27.13 -5.74 3.30
N TYR A 237 26.83 -4.80 4.20
CA TYR A 237 27.60 -4.56 5.43
C TYR A 237 27.63 -5.80 6.32
N PHE A 238 26.47 -6.39 6.65
CA PHE A 238 26.43 -7.56 7.51
C PHE A 238 27.06 -8.80 6.88
N LYS A 239 27.02 -8.96 5.55
CA LYS A 239 27.77 -10.00 4.82
C LYS A 239 29.27 -9.80 4.94
N SER A 240 29.76 -8.57 4.83
CA SER A 240 31.20 -8.27 4.91
C SER A 240 31.82 -8.59 6.27
N LEU A 241 31.02 -8.62 7.33
CA LEU A 241 31.48 -8.99 8.67
C LEU A 241 31.82 -10.49 8.82
N ASN A 242 31.39 -11.35 7.89
CA ASN A 242 31.57 -12.80 7.93
C ASN A 242 31.13 -13.45 9.26
N LYS A 243 30.21 -12.80 9.97
CA LYS A 243 29.74 -13.20 11.31
C LYS A 243 28.42 -13.97 11.26
N TRP A 244 27.61 -13.75 10.22
CA TRP A 244 26.24 -14.22 10.15
C TRP A 244 26.10 -15.34 9.10
N GLU A 245 25.55 -16.48 9.49
CA GLU A 245 25.29 -17.62 8.59
C GLU A 245 24.11 -17.36 7.68
N THR A 246 23.10 -16.61 8.19
CA THR A 246 21.89 -16.28 7.44
C THR A 246 21.52 -14.83 7.67
N ILE A 247 21.21 -14.13 6.60
CA ILE A 247 20.63 -12.77 6.60
C ILE A 247 19.32 -12.85 5.83
N LYS A 248 18.19 -12.68 6.54
CA LYS A 248 16.85 -12.69 5.95
C LYS A 248 16.32 -11.26 5.86
N ASP A 249 15.88 -10.86 4.67
CA ASP A 249 15.05 -9.70 4.46
C ASP A 249 13.63 -10.04 4.91
N THR A 250 13.09 -9.28 5.84
CA THR A 250 11.81 -9.52 6.51
C THR A 250 10.88 -8.31 6.48
N GLY A 251 11.28 -7.22 5.83
CA GLY A 251 10.56 -5.95 5.82
C GLY A 251 9.10 -6.05 5.36
N ASP A 252 8.79 -6.98 4.46
CA ASP A 252 7.41 -7.19 3.99
C ASP A 252 6.54 -8.02 4.94
N THR A 253 7.13 -8.71 5.93
CA THR A 253 6.42 -9.70 6.77
C THR A 253 6.46 -9.42 8.26
N GLU A 254 7.46 -8.68 8.74
CA GLU A 254 7.71 -8.44 10.14
C GLU A 254 7.78 -6.93 10.43
N SER A 255 7.87 -6.56 11.70
CA SER A 255 8.06 -5.17 12.12
C SER A 255 9.55 -4.84 12.37
N TYR A 256 10.44 -5.45 11.62
CA TYR A 256 11.88 -5.20 11.51
C TYR A 256 12.35 -5.65 10.13
N ASP A 257 13.35 -4.99 9.56
CA ASP A 257 13.73 -5.16 8.17
C ASP A 257 14.61 -6.39 7.92
N LEU A 258 15.56 -6.70 8.83
CA LEU A 258 16.44 -7.86 8.67
C LEU A 258 16.49 -8.74 9.93
N LEU A 259 16.53 -10.04 9.71
CA LEU A 259 16.83 -11.04 10.72
C LEU A 259 18.19 -11.69 10.42
N LEU A 260 19.15 -11.47 11.30
CA LEU A 260 20.48 -12.07 11.21
C LEU A 260 20.58 -13.27 12.15
N ILE A 261 21.08 -14.39 11.66
CA ILE A 261 21.18 -15.65 12.40
C ILE A 261 22.61 -16.20 12.30
N ASN A 262 23.16 -16.60 13.44
CA ASN A 262 24.38 -17.40 13.53
C ASN A 262 24.19 -18.41 14.67
N LYS A 263 24.05 -19.70 14.35
CA LYS A 263 23.74 -20.78 15.31
C LYS A 263 22.53 -20.40 16.17
N ASN A 264 22.75 -20.19 17.48
CA ASN A 264 21.71 -19.81 18.43
C ASN A 264 21.55 -18.29 18.62
N MET A 265 22.38 -17.48 17.95
CA MET A 265 22.29 -16.02 18.02
C MET A 265 21.35 -15.49 16.95
N LYS A 266 20.48 -14.57 17.38
CA LYS A 266 19.61 -13.79 16.46
C LYS A 266 19.82 -12.32 16.74
N MET A 267 19.80 -11.51 15.68
CA MET A 267 19.77 -10.05 15.75
C MET A 267 18.65 -9.52 14.86
N TYR A 268 17.86 -8.62 15.41
CA TYR A 268 16.72 -7.96 14.77
C TYR A 268 17.14 -6.56 14.37
N VAL A 269 17.12 -6.27 13.07
CA VAL A 269 17.67 -5.02 12.52
C VAL A 269 16.58 -4.18 11.93
N GLU A 270 16.54 -2.92 12.32
CA GLU A 270 15.77 -1.86 11.67
C GLU A 270 16.69 -1.07 10.74
N VAL A 271 16.26 -0.82 9.51
CA VAL A 271 17.03 -0.10 8.51
C VAL A 271 16.27 1.16 8.10
N LYS A 272 16.94 2.30 8.13
CA LYS A 272 16.38 3.58 7.68
C LYS A 272 17.25 4.18 6.59
N GLY A 273 16.74 4.15 5.34
CA GLY A 273 17.37 4.82 4.19
C GLY A 273 16.88 6.25 4.06
N THR A 274 17.79 7.20 3.84
CA THR A 274 17.44 8.61 3.66
C THR A 274 18.39 9.34 2.71
N GLN A 275 17.85 10.32 2.01
CA GLN A 275 18.62 11.26 1.19
C GLN A 275 19.27 12.38 2.03
N SER A 276 18.83 12.56 3.29
CA SER A 276 19.36 13.55 4.22
C SER A 276 20.62 13.06 4.96
N SER A 277 21.12 13.87 5.92
CA SER A 277 22.27 13.51 6.78
C SER A 277 22.03 12.33 7.71
N GLY A 278 20.76 11.92 7.92
CA GLY A 278 20.41 10.79 8.78
C GLY A 278 20.54 11.06 10.29
N GLU A 279 20.58 12.33 10.70
CA GLU A 279 20.62 12.72 12.13
C GLU A 279 19.33 12.36 12.87
N LYS A 280 18.21 12.35 12.15
CA LYS A 280 16.89 11.97 12.65
C LYS A 280 16.24 10.99 11.68
N VAL A 281 15.58 9.98 12.24
CA VAL A 281 14.84 8.97 11.48
C VAL A 281 13.45 8.78 12.09
N PHE A 282 12.50 8.31 11.27
CA PHE A 282 11.15 8.02 11.72
C PHE A 282 11.01 6.58 12.14
N LEU A 283 10.26 6.38 13.22
CA LEU A 283 9.93 5.06 13.73
C LEU A 283 8.43 4.98 13.96
N SER A 284 7.80 3.95 13.47
CA SER A 284 6.43 3.60 13.81
C SER A 284 6.34 3.11 15.26
N LYS A 285 5.14 3.15 15.84
CA LYS A 285 4.88 2.58 17.18
C LYS A 285 5.30 1.11 17.27
N ASN A 286 5.03 0.33 16.21
CA ASN A 286 5.38 -1.09 16.17
C ASN A 286 6.89 -1.32 16.14
N GLU A 287 7.64 -0.57 15.33
CA GLU A 287 9.10 -0.62 15.30
C GLU A 287 9.68 -0.28 16.67
N VAL A 288 9.20 0.79 17.31
CA VAL A 288 9.64 1.16 18.67
C VAL A 288 9.39 0.02 19.66
N ASN A 289 8.20 -0.59 19.64
CA ASN A 289 7.85 -1.68 20.56
C ASN A 289 8.70 -2.92 20.31
N VAL A 290 8.88 -3.30 19.04
CA VAL A 290 9.68 -4.46 18.65
C VAL A 290 11.14 -4.26 19.03
N GLN A 291 11.71 -3.08 18.74
CA GLN A 291 13.10 -2.81 19.07
C GLN A 291 13.36 -2.76 20.60
N LYS A 292 12.43 -2.24 21.39
CA LYS A 292 12.50 -2.33 22.86
C LYS A 292 12.45 -3.78 23.35
N LYS A 293 11.56 -4.61 22.75
CA LYS A 293 11.39 -6.03 23.11
C LYS A 293 12.64 -6.85 22.86
N PHE A 294 13.35 -6.59 21.75
CA PHE A 294 14.50 -7.40 21.35
C PHE A 294 15.85 -6.89 21.86
N TYR A 295 15.88 -5.74 22.56
CA TYR A 295 17.11 -5.29 23.20
C TYR A 295 17.66 -6.35 24.18
N PRO A 296 18.97 -6.65 24.20
CA PRO A 296 20.07 -6.06 23.42
C PRO A 296 20.39 -6.78 22.09
N LYS A 297 19.51 -7.65 21.61
CA LYS A 297 19.69 -8.44 20.37
C LYS A 297 19.13 -7.69 19.15
N ASN A 298 19.38 -6.38 19.10
CA ASN A 298 18.84 -5.51 18.04
C ASN A 298 19.88 -4.53 17.53
N ALA A 299 19.60 -3.95 16.36
CA ALA A 299 20.39 -2.90 15.77
C ALA A 299 19.52 -1.90 14.99
N LEU A 300 19.96 -0.63 14.95
CA LEU A 300 19.51 0.36 13.98
C LEU A 300 20.61 0.58 12.96
N VAL A 301 20.25 0.47 11.70
CA VAL A 301 21.10 0.84 10.57
C VAL A 301 20.51 2.07 9.92
N VAL A 302 21.30 3.16 9.85
CA VAL A 302 20.91 4.38 9.12
C VAL A 302 21.82 4.49 7.91
N VAL A 303 21.21 4.54 6.72
CA VAL A 303 21.91 4.80 5.45
C VAL A 303 21.54 6.20 5.00
N SER A 304 22.47 7.13 5.12
CA SER A 304 22.28 8.56 4.83
C SER A 304 22.93 8.98 3.51
N GLY A 305 22.46 10.09 2.92
CA GLY A 305 23.04 10.65 1.70
C GLY A 305 22.81 9.78 0.46
N ILE A 306 21.74 8.98 0.44
CA ILE A 306 21.34 8.20 -0.74
C ILE A 306 21.00 9.17 -1.87
N LYS A 307 21.52 8.91 -3.05
CA LYS A 307 21.26 9.67 -4.28
C LYS A 307 20.13 9.01 -5.04
N LEU A 308 19.04 9.72 -5.27
CA LEU A 308 17.88 9.26 -6.03
C LEU A 308 17.90 9.87 -7.43
N VAL A 309 17.82 9.02 -8.44
CA VAL A 309 17.53 9.41 -9.82
C VAL A 309 16.05 9.16 -10.07
N LYS A 310 15.32 10.25 -10.33
CA LYS A 310 13.88 10.24 -10.56
C LYS A 310 13.58 9.85 -12.01
N GLY A 311 12.40 9.26 -12.25
CA GLY A 311 11.94 8.86 -13.57
C GLY A 311 10.82 7.81 -13.47
N GLU A 312 10.43 7.24 -14.60
CA GLU A 312 9.45 6.15 -14.65
C GLU A 312 9.89 4.92 -13.84
N SER A 313 11.19 4.66 -13.82
CA SER A 313 11.82 3.62 -12.98
C SER A 313 12.91 4.27 -12.13
N PRO A 314 12.54 4.84 -10.97
CA PRO A 314 13.49 5.54 -10.13
C PRO A 314 14.55 4.57 -9.59
N THR A 315 15.80 5.03 -9.57
CA THR A 315 16.93 4.27 -9.06
C THR A 315 17.64 5.03 -7.94
N ALA A 316 18.16 4.31 -6.96
CA ALA A 316 18.89 4.88 -5.85
C ALA A 316 20.31 4.33 -5.78
N SER A 317 21.29 5.18 -5.45
CA SER A 317 22.70 4.83 -5.39
C SER A 317 23.42 5.56 -4.26
N GLY A 318 24.69 5.21 -4.01
CA GLY A 318 25.47 5.80 -2.94
C GLY A 318 24.93 5.44 -1.56
N GLY A 319 25.12 6.32 -0.60
CA GLY A 319 24.73 6.17 0.80
C GLY A 319 25.91 5.86 1.72
N THR A 320 25.87 6.45 2.92
CA THR A 320 26.83 6.21 4.01
C THR A 320 26.12 5.47 5.12
N ILE A 321 26.67 4.34 5.53
CA ILE A 321 26.06 3.47 6.54
C ILE A 321 26.54 3.83 7.95
N LYS A 322 25.62 3.89 8.91
CA LYS A 322 25.86 4.00 10.34
C LYS A 322 25.11 2.89 11.05
N VAL A 323 25.80 2.10 11.87
CA VAL A 323 25.21 0.98 12.62
C VAL A 323 25.29 1.26 14.12
N ILE A 324 24.18 1.10 14.81
CA ILE A 324 24.05 1.21 16.26
C ILE A 324 23.62 -0.16 16.80
N SER A 325 24.50 -0.88 17.49
CA SER A 325 24.23 -2.21 18.02
C SER A 325 25.07 -2.48 19.29
N PRO A 326 24.50 -2.92 20.42
CA PRO A 326 23.05 -2.99 20.63
C PRO A 326 22.39 -1.59 20.64
N TRP A 327 21.17 -1.50 20.11
CA TRP A 327 20.43 -0.25 20.04
C TRP A 327 19.49 -0.09 21.23
N LYS A 328 19.92 0.68 22.24
CA LYS A 328 19.09 1.05 23.38
C LYS A 328 18.21 2.25 23.03
N LEU A 329 16.95 2.00 22.79
CA LEU A 329 15.95 3.00 22.47
C LEU A 329 15.53 3.73 23.77
N MET A 330 16.03 4.96 23.96
CA MET A 330 15.72 5.75 25.14
C MET A 330 14.59 6.75 24.87
N ASN A 331 13.65 6.89 25.80
CA ASN A 331 12.47 7.74 25.64
C ASN A 331 12.80 9.23 25.40
N ASN A 332 13.91 9.75 25.96
CA ASN A 332 14.36 11.12 25.74
C ASN A 332 14.92 11.39 24.32
N HIS A 333 15.13 10.34 23.53
CA HIS A 333 15.49 10.47 22.10
C HIS A 333 14.27 10.33 21.19
N LEU A 334 13.10 10.01 21.74
CA LEU A 334 11.86 9.92 21.01
C LEU A 334 11.05 11.20 21.18
N THR A 335 10.66 11.78 20.06
CA THR A 335 9.68 12.87 20.02
C THR A 335 8.40 12.31 19.41
N ALA A 336 7.30 12.41 20.15
CA ALA A 336 6.01 11.99 19.64
C ALA A 336 5.57 12.96 18.53
N MET A 337 5.26 12.41 17.35
CA MET A 337 4.82 13.17 16.18
C MET A 337 3.31 13.07 15.96
N ALA A 338 2.66 12.07 16.56
CA ALA A 338 1.23 11.88 16.58
C ALA A 338 0.82 11.05 17.80
N TYR A 339 -0.42 11.24 18.27
CA TYR A 339 -1.05 10.45 19.32
C TYR A 339 -2.36 9.88 18.81
N GLU A 340 -2.65 8.63 19.19
CA GLU A 340 -3.97 8.04 19.07
C GLU A 340 -4.72 8.26 20.39
N TYR A 341 -5.90 8.85 20.33
CA TYR A 341 -6.77 9.05 21.48
C TYR A 341 -8.03 8.20 21.30
N GLU A 342 -8.26 7.29 22.25
CA GLU A 342 -9.52 6.55 22.34
C GLU A 342 -10.55 7.46 23.00
N VAL A 343 -11.60 7.81 22.24
CA VAL A 343 -12.71 8.60 22.79
C VAL A 343 -13.56 7.67 23.66
N PRO A 344 -13.67 7.92 24.97
CA PRO A 344 -14.49 7.08 25.83
C PRO A 344 -15.97 7.17 25.44
N ASP A 345 -16.64 6.02 25.42
CA ASP A 345 -18.09 5.97 25.31
C ASP A 345 -18.70 6.72 26.51
N LYS A 346 -19.68 7.62 26.24
CA LYS A 346 -20.41 8.35 27.28
C LYS A 346 -21.41 7.46 27.96
#